data_749b237585a2aa5d28b7bfa01833e406
#
_entry.id   749b237585a2aa5d28b7bfa01833e406
#
_cell.length_a   1.000
_cell.length_b   1.000
_cell.length_c   1.000
_cell.angle_alpha   90.00
_cell.angle_beta   90.00
_cell.angle_gamma   90.00
#
_symmetry.space_group_name_H-M   'P 1'
#
loop_
_entity.id
_entity.type
_entity.pdbx_description
1 polymer ?
#
loop_
_entity_poly.entity_id
_entity_poly.type
_entity_poly.pdbx_seq_one_letter_code
_entity_poly.pdbx_strand_id
1 'polypeptide(L)'
;MSALNIIDDAYTIFGEKSKVQFPYTRPTESIKGESFHVIVYKTYPTKRKETKTLLIPSGMYQTAQDLFKEFQFITLKLSSDSRVKLQVPSHTSVTFGEKLRDMLGFTQDTFEHGDYKAEYVLELRAGITEIYVYCDIVAPSLVGDSLASILKIIPIANEHNEQIVKNFSVPLYFRVKKQFFDSVELILKTSSGSDVKFISGKTNVVLSFRKKII
;
A
#
# COMPACT_ATOMS: atom_id res chain seq x y z
N MET A 1 26.85 23.71 13.95
CA MET A 1 25.56 23.04 14.22
C MET A 1 25.58 22.68 15.69
N SER A 2 24.72 23.32 16.49
CA SER A 2 24.64 23.03 17.93
C SER A 2 23.86 21.74 18.11
N ALA A 3 24.49 20.73 18.70
CA ALA A 3 23.81 19.52 19.13
C ALA A 3 22.68 19.89 20.11
N LEU A 4 21.47 19.40 19.83
CA LEU A 4 20.36 19.55 20.77
C LEU A 4 20.65 18.71 22.02
N ASN A 5 21.05 19.39 23.09
CA ASN A 5 21.23 18.77 24.41
C ASN A 5 19.86 18.49 25.02
N ILE A 6 19.41 17.25 24.96
CA ILE A 6 18.16 16.82 25.59
C ILE A 6 18.55 16.07 26.85
N ILE A 7 18.45 16.79 28.01
CA ILE A 7 18.71 16.23 29.31
C ILE A 7 17.60 15.24 29.68
N ASP A 8 17.97 14.16 30.34
CA ASP A 8 17.16 13.02 30.80
C ASP A 8 15.63 13.23 30.80
N ASP A 9 14.92 12.27 30.16
CA ASP A 9 13.44 12.23 30.02
C ASP A 9 12.81 13.16 28.98
N ALA A 10 13.40 13.29 27.80
CA ALA A 10 12.74 13.96 26.67
C ALA A 10 11.67 13.07 26.01
N TYR A 11 10.55 13.66 25.66
CA TYR A 11 9.44 13.01 24.95
C TYR A 11 9.21 13.67 23.60
N THR A 12 8.96 12.84 22.58
CA THR A 12 8.61 13.33 21.24
C THR A 12 7.11 13.50 21.14
N ILE A 13 6.66 14.61 20.57
CA ILE A 13 5.26 14.98 20.44
C ILE A 13 4.87 15.06 18.96
N PHE A 14 3.71 14.52 18.64
CA PHE A 14 2.84 15.07 17.60
C PHE A 14 1.83 16.00 18.29
N GLY A 15 2.14 17.30 18.39
CA GLY A 15 1.27 18.30 18.99
C GLY A 15 0.45 19.06 17.94
N GLU A 16 -0.32 20.06 18.37
CA GLU A 16 -1.18 20.90 17.52
C GLU A 16 -0.45 21.57 16.34
N LYS A 17 0.86 21.71 16.41
CA LYS A 17 1.71 22.22 15.33
C LYS A 17 2.43 21.12 14.56
N SER A 18 2.22 19.86 14.91
CA SER A 18 2.85 18.73 14.20
C SER A 18 2.04 18.42 12.96
N LYS A 19 2.60 18.75 11.83
CA LYS A 19 1.99 18.49 10.53
C LYS A 19 2.80 17.42 9.84
N VAL A 20 2.20 16.25 9.61
CA VAL A 20 2.76 15.28 8.69
C VAL A 20 2.15 15.55 7.33
N GLN A 21 2.98 15.96 6.41
CA GLN A 21 2.59 16.24 5.04
C GLN A 21 3.31 15.23 4.16
N PHE A 22 2.55 14.30 3.61
CA PHE A 22 3.05 13.45 2.54
C PHE A 22 2.89 14.18 1.22
N PRO A 23 3.86 14.06 0.32
CA PRO A 23 3.74 14.61 -1.03
C PRO A 23 2.52 14.00 -1.72
N TYR A 24 2.05 14.61 -2.81
CA TYR A 24 0.99 14.13 -3.69
C TYR A 24 1.14 12.63 -3.92
N THR A 25 0.62 11.80 -3.01
CA THR A 25 0.96 10.42 -3.21
C THR A 25 0.02 9.50 -2.49
N ARG A 26 -0.51 8.72 -3.28
CA ARG A 26 -0.67 7.32 -2.99
C ARG A 26 0.68 6.65 -3.10
N PRO A 27 0.90 5.60 -2.31
CA PRO A 27 1.96 4.66 -2.62
C PRO A 27 1.84 4.28 -4.09
N THR A 28 2.90 4.42 -4.82
CA THR A 28 2.93 4.37 -6.27
C THR A 28 2.66 3.03 -6.89
N GLU A 29 2.72 2.00 -6.10
CA GLU A 29 2.61 0.66 -6.61
C GLU A 29 1.40 -0.03 -5.98
N SER A 30 0.20 0.23 -6.52
CA SER A 30 -0.90 -0.70 -6.32
C SER A 30 -0.56 -2.06 -6.95
N ILE A 31 0.22 -2.05 -8.05
CA ILE A 31 0.67 -3.25 -8.74
C ILE A 31 2.18 -3.16 -8.94
N LYS A 32 2.92 -4.05 -8.32
CA LYS A 32 4.36 -4.19 -8.50
C LYS A 32 4.63 -5.31 -9.49
N GLY A 33 4.45 -5.01 -10.79
CA GLY A 33 4.80 -5.97 -11.84
C GLY A 33 4.10 -7.32 -11.69
N GLU A 34 2.83 -7.32 -11.31
CA GLU A 34 2.07 -8.55 -11.15
C GLU A 34 1.86 -9.22 -12.51
N SER A 35 2.12 -10.50 -12.56
CA SER A 35 1.92 -11.31 -13.74
C SER A 35 0.68 -12.18 -13.61
N PHE A 36 0.05 -12.44 -14.73
CA PHE A 36 -0.96 -13.46 -14.85
C PHE A 36 -0.62 -14.39 -16.01
N HIS A 37 -1.03 -15.63 -15.88
CA HIS A 37 -0.77 -16.67 -16.88
C HIS A 37 -2.04 -16.95 -17.67
N VAL A 38 -1.95 -16.84 -19.00
CA VAL A 38 -3.03 -17.24 -19.90
C VAL A 38 -2.59 -18.47 -20.65
N ILE A 39 -3.39 -19.51 -20.57
CA ILE A 39 -3.18 -20.75 -21.32
C ILE A 39 -4.22 -20.79 -22.42
N VAL A 40 -3.74 -20.75 -23.67
CA VAL A 40 -4.59 -20.87 -24.86
C VAL A 40 -4.45 -22.29 -25.43
N TYR A 41 -5.55 -23.00 -25.50
CA TYR A 41 -5.61 -24.33 -26.12
C TYR A 41 -5.94 -24.18 -27.59
N LYS A 42 -4.95 -24.37 -28.47
CA LYS A 42 -5.19 -24.45 -29.93
C LYS A 42 -5.70 -25.83 -30.26
N THR A 43 -6.93 -25.92 -30.75
CA THR A 43 -7.63 -27.18 -31.00
C THR A 43 -7.42 -27.76 -32.40
N TYR A 44 -6.82 -27.02 -33.34
CA TYR A 44 -6.63 -27.51 -34.70
C TYR A 44 -5.42 -26.89 -35.39
N PRO A 45 -4.62 -27.63 -36.17
CA PRO A 45 -4.63 -29.08 -36.43
C PRO A 45 -3.94 -29.93 -35.38
N THR A 46 -3.23 -29.33 -34.42
CA THR A 46 -2.55 -30.02 -33.35
C THR A 46 -3.06 -29.51 -32.02
N LYS A 47 -3.45 -30.41 -31.09
CA LYS A 47 -3.79 -30.09 -29.69
C LYS A 47 -2.55 -29.50 -28.99
N ARG A 48 -2.25 -28.26 -29.24
CA ARG A 48 -1.09 -27.57 -28.67
C ARG A 48 -1.52 -26.63 -27.57
N LYS A 49 -0.95 -26.81 -26.40
CA LYS A 49 -1.09 -25.92 -25.25
C LYS A 49 -0.04 -24.82 -25.39
N GLU A 50 -0.47 -23.57 -25.48
CA GLU A 50 0.42 -22.41 -25.49
C GLU A 50 0.19 -21.61 -24.20
N THR A 51 1.21 -21.50 -23.37
CA THR A 51 1.17 -20.70 -22.14
C THR A 51 1.78 -19.34 -22.40
N LYS A 52 1.05 -18.27 -22.09
CA LYS A 52 1.55 -16.90 -22.16
C LYS A 52 1.54 -16.31 -20.76
N THR A 53 2.69 -15.81 -20.34
CA THR A 53 2.78 -14.98 -19.13
C THR A 53 2.65 -13.52 -19.55
N LEU A 54 1.66 -12.85 -19.02
CA LEU A 54 1.40 -11.44 -19.27
C LEU A 54 1.71 -10.65 -18.02
N LEU A 55 2.45 -9.56 -18.19
CA LEU A 55 2.85 -8.68 -17.11
C LEU A 55 1.94 -7.45 -17.12
N ILE A 56 1.33 -7.17 -15.99
CA ILE A 56 0.66 -5.88 -15.76
C ILE A 56 1.76 -4.90 -15.35
N PRO A 57 1.93 -3.79 -16.10
CA PRO A 57 2.94 -2.80 -15.76
C PRO A 57 2.79 -2.29 -14.32
N SER A 58 3.92 -2.14 -13.64
CA SER A 58 3.93 -1.48 -12.33
C SER A 58 3.41 -0.05 -12.48
N GLY A 59 2.47 0.34 -11.66
CA GLY A 59 1.91 1.68 -11.73
C GLY A 59 0.69 1.87 -10.84
N MET A 60 0.17 3.07 -10.90
CA MET A 60 -1.06 3.42 -10.24
C MET A 60 -2.19 3.49 -11.26
N TYR A 61 -3.16 2.62 -11.12
CA TYR A 61 -4.37 2.61 -11.91
C TYR A 61 -5.45 3.43 -11.20
N GLN A 62 -5.85 4.54 -11.80
CA GLN A 62 -6.83 5.44 -11.19
C GLN A 62 -8.25 4.88 -11.26
N THR A 63 -8.55 4.17 -12.33
CA THR A 63 -9.86 3.57 -12.56
C THR A 63 -9.75 2.09 -12.87
N ALA A 64 -10.85 1.36 -12.64
CA ALA A 64 -10.95 -0.03 -13.04
C ALA A 64 -10.70 -0.21 -14.55
N GLN A 65 -11.19 0.72 -15.36
CA GLN A 65 -11.04 0.68 -16.80
C GLN A 65 -9.57 0.79 -17.23
N ASP A 66 -8.78 1.61 -16.53
CA ASP A 66 -7.35 1.73 -16.84
C ASP A 66 -6.61 0.44 -16.55
N LEU A 67 -6.93 -0.21 -15.42
CA LEU A 67 -6.39 -1.54 -15.11
C LEU A 67 -6.85 -2.59 -16.13
N PHE A 68 -8.14 -2.59 -16.48
CA PHE A 68 -8.69 -3.64 -17.36
C PHE A 68 -8.16 -3.59 -18.78
N LYS A 69 -7.67 -2.45 -19.26
CA LYS A 69 -7.00 -2.32 -20.56
C LYS A 69 -5.71 -3.13 -20.67
N GLU A 70 -5.05 -3.40 -19.55
CA GLU A 70 -3.81 -4.17 -19.52
C GLU A 70 -4.04 -5.68 -19.72
N PHE A 71 -5.28 -6.13 -19.55
CA PHE A 71 -5.59 -7.55 -19.72
C PHE A 71 -5.84 -7.91 -21.19
N GLN A 72 -5.08 -8.86 -21.66
CA GLN A 72 -5.22 -9.42 -23.01
C GLN A 72 -5.80 -10.84 -22.91
N PHE A 73 -6.51 -11.25 -23.95
CA PHE A 73 -7.12 -12.59 -24.11
C PHE A 73 -8.32 -12.88 -23.19
N ILE A 74 -8.61 -12.02 -22.24
CA ILE A 74 -9.77 -12.11 -21.33
C ILE A 74 -10.47 -10.76 -21.29
N THR A 75 -11.72 -10.74 -20.86
CA THR A 75 -12.47 -9.50 -20.71
C THR A 75 -12.84 -9.30 -19.24
N LEU A 76 -12.48 -8.14 -18.70
CA LEU A 76 -12.89 -7.70 -17.38
C LEU A 76 -13.85 -6.52 -17.48
N LYS A 77 -14.89 -6.53 -16.67
CA LYS A 77 -15.87 -5.45 -16.56
C LYS A 77 -16.20 -5.22 -15.08
N LEU A 78 -16.45 -3.96 -14.73
CA LEU A 78 -16.97 -3.64 -13.40
C LEU A 78 -18.50 -3.68 -13.43
N SER A 79 -19.10 -4.39 -12.50
CA SER A 79 -20.56 -4.39 -12.32
C SER A 79 -21.00 -3.21 -11.43
N SER A 80 -22.31 -2.95 -11.39
CA SER A 80 -22.89 -1.85 -10.61
C SER A 80 -22.63 -1.94 -9.09
N ASP A 81 -22.34 -3.12 -8.59
CA ASP A 81 -21.98 -3.40 -7.19
C ASP A 81 -20.45 -3.40 -6.95
N SER A 82 -19.68 -2.77 -7.85
CA SER A 82 -18.21 -2.63 -7.77
C SER A 82 -17.44 -3.96 -7.75
N ARG A 83 -18.05 -5.05 -8.20
CA ARG A 83 -17.39 -6.35 -8.36
C ARG A 83 -16.94 -6.58 -9.79
N VAL A 84 -15.83 -7.27 -9.93
CA VAL A 84 -15.28 -7.62 -11.25
C VAL A 84 -16.08 -8.77 -11.86
N LYS A 85 -16.46 -8.60 -13.12
CA LYS A 85 -16.93 -9.69 -13.99
C LYS A 85 -15.80 -10.07 -14.93
N LEU A 86 -15.45 -11.34 -14.91
CA LEU A 86 -14.42 -11.93 -15.78
C LEU A 86 -15.10 -12.83 -16.79
N GLN A 87 -14.76 -12.62 -18.07
CA GLN A 87 -15.15 -13.49 -19.17
C GLN A 87 -13.91 -14.12 -19.77
N VAL A 88 -13.84 -15.44 -19.70
CA VAL A 88 -12.77 -16.25 -20.25
C VAL A 88 -13.26 -16.91 -21.54
N PRO A 89 -12.64 -16.62 -22.69
CA PRO A 89 -13.04 -17.21 -23.97
C PRO A 89 -12.90 -18.72 -24.01
N SER A 90 -13.57 -19.36 -25.01
CA SER A 90 -13.42 -20.78 -25.25
C SER A 90 -11.96 -21.16 -25.53
N HIS A 91 -11.59 -22.36 -25.10
CA HIS A 91 -10.22 -22.88 -25.25
C HIS A 91 -9.14 -22.02 -24.58
N THR A 92 -9.51 -21.29 -23.54
CA THR A 92 -8.60 -20.45 -22.76
C THR A 92 -8.78 -20.76 -21.29
N SER A 93 -7.70 -20.73 -20.52
CA SER A 93 -7.74 -20.63 -19.06
C SER A 93 -6.81 -19.52 -18.61
N VAL A 94 -7.14 -18.90 -17.49
CA VAL A 94 -6.33 -17.84 -16.90
C VAL A 94 -6.05 -18.16 -15.44
N THR A 95 -4.82 -17.88 -15.01
CA THR A 95 -4.42 -17.99 -13.60
C THR A 95 -3.85 -16.67 -13.16
N PHE A 96 -4.43 -16.09 -12.12
CA PHE A 96 -3.95 -14.87 -11.48
C PHE A 96 -2.96 -15.18 -10.36
N GLY A 97 -1.94 -14.32 -10.20
CA GLY A 97 -1.13 -14.33 -8.97
C GLY A 97 -1.96 -13.87 -7.77
N GLU A 98 -1.56 -14.28 -6.58
CA GLU A 98 -2.30 -14.05 -5.32
C GLU A 98 -2.74 -12.60 -5.13
N LYS A 99 -1.80 -11.66 -5.24
CA LYS A 99 -2.09 -10.22 -5.05
C LYS A 99 -3.07 -9.67 -6.09
N LEU A 100 -2.91 -10.08 -7.34
CA LEU A 100 -3.81 -9.66 -8.42
C LEU A 100 -5.19 -10.24 -8.23
N ARG A 101 -5.29 -11.53 -7.87
CA ARG A 101 -6.52 -12.21 -7.52
C ARG A 101 -7.27 -11.46 -6.41
N ASP A 102 -6.57 -11.18 -5.30
CA ASP A 102 -7.15 -10.49 -4.14
C ASP A 102 -7.60 -9.08 -4.50
N MET A 103 -6.81 -8.34 -5.28
CA MET A 103 -7.18 -7.01 -5.77
C MET A 103 -8.42 -7.04 -6.64
N LEU A 104 -8.55 -8.04 -7.52
CA LEU A 104 -9.73 -8.22 -8.37
C LEU A 104 -10.94 -8.74 -7.60
N GLY A 105 -10.77 -9.19 -6.35
CA GLY A 105 -11.82 -9.65 -5.45
C GLY A 105 -12.24 -11.09 -5.67
N PHE A 106 -11.41 -11.92 -6.30
CA PHE A 106 -11.66 -13.35 -6.49
C PHE A 106 -11.07 -14.18 -5.34
N THR A 107 -11.69 -15.34 -5.06
CA THR A 107 -11.17 -16.31 -4.09
C THR A 107 -10.40 -17.45 -4.75
N GLN A 108 -10.70 -17.76 -6.00
CA GLN A 108 -10.00 -18.78 -6.77
C GLN A 108 -8.92 -18.18 -7.68
N ASP A 109 -7.87 -18.94 -7.93
CA ASP A 109 -6.71 -18.48 -8.72
C ASP A 109 -6.90 -18.73 -10.23
N THR A 110 -7.54 -19.85 -10.59
CA THR A 110 -7.60 -20.34 -11.98
C THR A 110 -9.03 -20.38 -12.47
N PHE A 111 -9.23 -19.84 -13.66
CA PHE A 111 -10.53 -19.75 -14.33
C PHE A 111 -10.42 -20.39 -15.70
N GLU A 112 -11.32 -21.29 -16.02
CA GLU A 112 -11.47 -21.87 -17.33
C GLU A 112 -12.50 -21.11 -18.16
N HIS A 113 -12.81 -21.59 -19.36
CA HIS A 113 -13.87 -20.99 -20.20
C HIS A 113 -15.16 -20.75 -19.43
N GLY A 114 -15.65 -19.52 -19.42
CA GLY A 114 -16.89 -19.14 -18.76
C GLY A 114 -16.94 -17.69 -18.31
N ASP A 115 -18.04 -17.35 -17.68
CA ASP A 115 -18.30 -16.05 -17.07
C ASP A 115 -18.28 -16.20 -15.53
N TYR A 116 -17.52 -15.35 -14.90
CA TYR A 116 -17.31 -15.35 -13.44
C TYR A 116 -17.60 -13.96 -12.88
N LYS A 117 -18.02 -13.93 -11.63
CA LYS A 117 -18.20 -12.69 -10.87
C LYS A 117 -17.40 -12.81 -9.57
N ALA A 118 -16.62 -11.80 -9.27
CA ALA A 118 -15.84 -11.75 -8.05
C ALA A 118 -16.71 -11.78 -6.80
N GLU A 119 -16.26 -12.44 -5.76
CA GLU A 119 -16.92 -12.55 -4.46
C GLU A 119 -16.83 -11.24 -3.68
N TYR A 120 -15.71 -10.51 -3.86
CA TYR A 120 -15.44 -9.24 -3.19
C TYR A 120 -15.42 -8.09 -4.18
N VAL A 121 -15.48 -6.87 -3.66
CA VAL A 121 -15.35 -5.65 -4.47
C VAL A 121 -13.92 -5.46 -4.95
N LEU A 122 -13.76 -4.81 -6.12
CA LEU A 122 -12.46 -4.45 -6.65
C LEU A 122 -11.72 -3.49 -5.70
N GLU A 123 -10.49 -3.84 -5.33
CA GLU A 123 -9.65 -3.03 -4.47
C GLU A 123 -8.39 -2.54 -5.22
N LEU A 124 -8.48 -1.39 -5.86
CA LEU A 124 -7.37 -0.81 -6.62
C LEU A 124 -6.25 -0.24 -5.73
N ARG A 125 -6.50 -0.11 -4.44
CA ARG A 125 -5.53 0.50 -3.50
C ARG A 125 -4.47 -0.48 -2.99
N ALA A 126 -4.51 -1.73 -3.44
CA ALA A 126 -3.59 -2.81 -3.04
C ALA A 126 -3.43 -2.97 -1.53
N GLY A 127 -4.50 -2.72 -0.78
CA GLY A 127 -4.52 -2.92 0.67
C GLY A 127 -3.68 -1.94 1.48
N ILE A 128 -3.13 -0.86 0.89
CA ILE A 128 -2.43 0.15 1.68
C ILE A 128 -3.46 1.12 2.26
N THR A 129 -3.97 0.75 3.41
CA THR A 129 -4.94 1.56 4.18
C THR A 129 -4.28 2.41 5.25
N GLU A 130 -3.03 2.08 5.61
CA GLU A 130 -2.31 2.72 6.71
C GLU A 130 -0.82 2.84 6.39
N ILE A 131 -0.21 3.91 6.89
CA ILE A 131 1.24 4.12 6.89
C ILE A 131 1.74 4.05 8.33
N TYR A 132 2.66 3.16 8.59
CA TYR A 132 3.35 3.01 9.86
C TYR A 132 4.62 3.86 9.85
N VAL A 133 4.68 4.85 10.72
CA VAL A 133 5.82 5.76 10.85
C VAL A 133 6.71 5.25 11.98
N TYR A 134 7.86 4.69 11.63
CA TYR A 134 8.89 4.29 12.58
C TYR A 134 9.86 5.45 12.81
N CYS A 135 10.41 5.54 14.02
CA CYS A 135 11.37 6.56 14.37
C CYS A 135 12.50 5.96 15.22
N ASP A 136 13.74 6.18 14.77
CA ASP A 136 14.93 5.57 15.37
C ASP A 136 15.21 6.05 16.80
N ILE A 137 14.76 7.24 17.18
CA ILE A 137 14.96 7.79 18.54
C ILE A 137 13.86 7.44 19.54
N VAL A 138 12.72 6.93 19.09
CA VAL A 138 11.59 6.57 19.97
C VAL A 138 11.88 5.23 20.66
N ALA A 139 11.61 5.17 21.97
CA ALA A 139 11.70 3.93 22.71
C ALA A 139 10.64 2.93 22.22
N PRO A 140 11.00 1.64 22.07
CA PRO A 140 10.04 0.62 21.66
C PRO A 140 8.83 0.58 22.61
N SER A 141 7.65 0.46 22.03
CA SER A 141 6.38 0.23 22.75
C SER A 141 5.69 -0.98 22.18
N LEU A 142 4.79 -1.58 22.95
CA LEU A 142 4.00 -2.71 22.48
C LEU A 142 2.98 -2.23 21.45
N VAL A 143 3.04 -2.82 20.25
CA VAL A 143 2.10 -2.57 19.16
C VAL A 143 1.59 -3.93 18.68
N GLY A 144 0.33 -4.23 18.98
CA GLY A 144 -0.19 -5.59 18.82
C GLY A 144 0.56 -6.57 19.72
N ASP A 145 1.21 -7.54 19.12
CA ASP A 145 2.01 -8.60 19.77
C ASP A 145 3.52 -8.35 19.75
N SER A 146 3.96 -7.22 19.18
CA SER A 146 5.36 -6.93 18.89
C SER A 146 5.84 -5.63 19.52
N LEU A 147 7.14 -5.58 19.89
CA LEU A 147 7.80 -4.36 20.32
C LEU A 147 8.32 -3.58 19.10
N ALA A 148 7.87 -2.34 18.94
CA ALA A 148 8.27 -1.51 17.81
C ALA A 148 8.45 -0.04 18.20
N SER A 149 9.44 0.62 17.57
CA SER A 149 9.66 2.06 17.71
C SER A 149 8.75 2.83 16.76
N ILE A 150 7.44 2.66 16.92
CA ILE A 150 6.42 3.31 16.09
C ILE A 150 6.05 4.66 16.72
N LEU A 151 6.17 5.69 15.90
CA LEU A 151 5.79 7.05 16.27
C LEU A 151 4.30 7.28 16.01
N LYS A 152 3.79 6.78 14.88
CA LYS A 152 2.38 6.94 14.52
C LYS A 152 1.95 5.92 13.45
N ILE A 153 0.68 5.57 13.49
CA ILE A 153 -0.02 4.89 12.40
C ILE A 153 -0.96 5.92 11.78
N ILE A 154 -0.85 6.12 10.47
CA ILE A 154 -1.58 7.15 9.73
C ILE A 154 -2.54 6.46 8.77
N PRO A 155 -3.86 6.52 9.01
CA PRO A 155 -4.83 5.97 8.10
C PRO A 155 -4.87 6.80 6.81
N ILE A 156 -4.92 6.11 5.66
CA ILE A 156 -5.07 6.71 4.35
C ILE A 156 -6.56 6.66 3.98
N ALA A 157 -7.26 7.77 4.25
CA ALA A 157 -8.69 7.88 3.96
C ALA A 157 -8.99 8.69 2.68
N ASN A 158 -7.96 9.29 2.06
CA ASN A 158 -8.16 10.29 1.02
C ASN A 158 -8.43 9.68 -0.35
N GLU A 159 -9.14 10.42 -1.18
CA GLU A 159 -9.38 10.11 -2.59
C GLU A 159 -8.10 10.28 -3.44
N HIS A 160 -8.22 10.02 -4.73
CA HIS A 160 -7.11 9.99 -5.67
C HIS A 160 -6.42 11.36 -5.80
N ASN A 161 -5.09 11.37 -5.85
CA ASN A 161 -4.23 12.54 -6.10
C ASN A 161 -4.28 13.65 -5.04
N GLU A 162 -4.77 13.38 -3.84
CA GLU A 162 -4.75 14.36 -2.78
C GLU A 162 -3.50 14.23 -1.90
N GLN A 163 -3.00 15.39 -1.47
CA GLN A 163 -1.97 15.45 -0.47
C GLN A 163 -2.50 14.96 0.87
N ILE A 164 -1.85 13.96 1.45
CA ILE A 164 -2.22 13.50 2.79
C ILE A 164 -1.65 14.49 3.81
N VAL A 165 -2.53 15.30 4.39
CA VAL A 165 -2.19 16.21 5.48
C VAL A 165 -2.91 15.74 6.73
N LYS A 166 -2.14 15.36 7.76
CA LYS A 166 -2.68 14.98 9.06
C LYS A 166 -2.21 15.96 10.13
N ASN A 167 -3.15 16.67 10.70
CA ASN A 167 -2.95 17.49 11.88
C ASN A 167 -3.47 16.70 13.08
N PHE A 168 -2.67 16.58 14.13
CA PHE A 168 -3.02 15.87 15.33
C PHE A 168 -3.39 16.90 16.42
N SER A 169 -4.66 16.93 16.80
CA SER A 169 -5.20 17.84 17.84
C SER A 169 -4.77 17.41 19.23
N VAL A 170 -4.55 16.11 19.43
CA VAL A 170 -4.09 15.57 20.71
C VAL A 170 -2.67 15.08 20.57
N PRO A 171 -1.71 15.67 21.27
CA PRO A 171 -0.32 15.25 21.23
C PRO A 171 -0.14 13.90 21.93
N LEU A 172 0.52 12.97 21.26
CA LEU A 172 1.00 11.74 21.85
C LEU A 172 2.49 11.89 22.14
N TYR A 173 2.87 11.64 23.37
CA TYR A 173 4.25 11.76 23.83
C TYR A 173 4.88 10.38 23.92
N PHE A 174 6.03 10.22 23.28
CA PHE A 174 6.82 8.99 23.32
C PHE A 174 8.14 9.25 24.03
N ARG A 175 8.59 8.28 24.81
CA ARG A 175 9.90 8.35 25.42
C ARG A 175 10.99 8.29 24.37
N VAL A 176 11.94 9.23 24.42
CA VAL A 176 13.13 9.21 23.58
C VAL A 176 14.18 8.31 24.23
N LYS A 177 14.72 7.34 23.47
CA LYS A 177 15.71 6.38 23.97
C LYS A 177 17.15 6.89 23.91
N LYS A 178 17.39 7.98 23.16
CA LYS A 178 18.71 8.61 22.99
C LYS A 178 18.74 9.94 23.74
N GLN A 179 19.77 10.16 24.54
CA GLN A 179 19.97 11.46 25.23
C GLN A 179 20.51 12.53 24.28
N PHE A 180 21.30 12.11 23.32
CA PHE A 180 21.90 12.98 22.31
C PHE A 180 21.65 12.39 20.93
N PHE A 181 21.27 13.22 19.97
CA PHE A 181 21.14 12.86 18.56
C PHE A 181 21.33 14.13 17.70
N ASP A 182 21.93 13.95 16.57
CA ASP A 182 22.15 14.97 15.53
C ASP A 182 21.24 14.76 14.32
N SER A 183 20.69 13.59 14.21
CA SER A 183 19.78 13.18 13.15
C SER A 183 18.64 12.34 13.68
N VAL A 184 17.53 12.38 12.99
CA VAL A 184 16.33 11.53 13.24
C VAL A 184 15.99 10.81 11.97
N GLU A 185 15.97 9.49 12.02
CA GLU A 185 15.56 8.66 10.91
C GLU A 185 14.08 8.28 11.05
N LEU A 186 13.31 8.54 9.99
CA LEU A 186 11.92 8.13 9.88
C LEU A 186 11.79 7.12 8.74
N ILE A 187 11.22 5.96 9.03
CA ILE A 187 10.96 4.92 8.07
C ILE A 187 9.45 4.75 7.93
N LEU A 188 8.95 4.79 6.70
CA LEU A 188 7.54 4.66 6.39
C LEU A 188 7.28 3.26 5.82
N LYS A 189 6.42 2.50 6.50
CA LYS A 189 6.08 1.14 6.08
C LYS A 189 4.58 0.95 5.95
N THR A 190 4.21 -0.02 5.12
CA THR A 190 2.83 -0.51 5.02
C THR A 190 2.52 -1.47 6.17
N SER A 191 1.27 -1.86 6.32
CA SER A 191 0.86 -2.91 7.28
C SER A 191 1.57 -4.25 7.05
N SER A 192 1.99 -4.55 5.81
CA SER A 192 2.79 -5.75 5.49
C SER A 192 4.29 -5.62 5.81
N GLY A 193 4.74 -4.47 6.34
CA GLY A 193 6.14 -4.21 6.64
C GLY A 193 7.00 -3.79 5.44
N SER A 194 6.43 -3.68 4.25
CA SER A 194 7.11 -3.17 3.06
C SER A 194 7.30 -1.66 3.14
N ASP A 195 8.36 -1.14 2.52
CA ASP A 195 8.59 0.30 2.48
C ASP A 195 7.54 1.01 1.61
N VAL A 196 7.02 2.13 2.11
CA VAL A 196 6.11 2.98 1.35
C VAL A 196 6.91 3.73 0.29
N LYS A 197 6.54 3.55 -0.96
CA LYS A 197 7.15 4.26 -2.08
C LYS A 197 6.23 5.37 -2.55
N PHE A 198 6.82 6.53 -2.85
CA PHE A 198 6.12 7.69 -3.36
C PHE A 198 6.59 8.02 -4.78
N ILE A 199 5.68 8.42 -5.67
CA ILE A 199 6.01 8.77 -7.07
C ILE A 199 6.83 10.05 -7.12
N SER A 200 6.43 11.03 -6.31
CA SER A 200 7.05 12.36 -6.33
C SER A 200 6.76 13.11 -5.03
N GLY A 201 7.45 14.23 -4.85
CA GLY A 201 7.24 15.13 -3.73
C GLY A 201 8.15 14.85 -2.53
N LYS A 202 7.87 15.53 -1.42
CA LYS A 202 8.66 15.42 -0.17
C LYS A 202 7.74 15.15 1.00
N THR A 203 8.12 14.20 1.84
CA THR A 203 7.48 13.99 3.14
C THR A 203 8.01 15.03 4.11
N ASN A 204 7.11 15.80 4.71
CA ASN A 204 7.43 16.76 5.75
C ASN A 204 6.85 16.25 7.08
N VAL A 205 7.71 16.16 8.09
CA VAL A 205 7.31 15.77 9.44
C VAL A 205 7.80 16.83 10.41
N VAL A 206 6.91 17.35 11.24
CA VAL A 206 7.25 18.30 12.31
C VAL A 206 7.16 17.57 13.63
N LEU A 207 8.29 17.51 14.33
CA LEU A 207 8.41 16.89 15.65
C LEU A 207 8.62 17.99 16.71
N SER A 208 7.91 17.90 17.81
CA SER A 208 8.12 18.75 18.98
C SER A 208 8.71 17.92 20.12
N PHE A 209 9.64 18.49 20.84
CA PHE A 209 10.27 17.85 21.99
C PHE A 209 9.97 18.65 23.26
N ARG A 210 9.71 17.97 24.35
CA ARG A 210 9.57 18.60 25.65
C ARG A 210 10.24 17.76 26.71
N LYS A 211 10.69 18.43 27.80
CA LYS A 211 11.15 17.76 28.99
C LYS A 211 9.96 17.22 29.78
N LYS A 212 10.08 16.01 30.33
CA LYS A 212 9.11 15.50 31.29
C LYS A 212 9.24 16.31 32.56
N ILE A 213 8.15 16.91 33.00
CA ILE A 213 8.03 17.49 34.33
C ILE A 213 7.51 16.37 35.24
N ILE A 214 8.33 15.93 36.17
CA ILE A 214 8.00 14.90 37.19
C ILE A 214 7.25 15.59 38.30
#